data_12c433b922dcb8d0a18404dc4d62e5ad
#
_entry.id   12c433b922dcb8d0a18404dc4d62e5ad
#
_cell.length_a   1.000
_cell.length_b   1.000
_cell.length_c   1.000
_cell.angle_alpha   90.00
_cell.angle_beta   90.00
_cell.angle_gamma   90.00
#
_symmetry.space_group_name_H-M   'P 1'
#
loop_
_entity.id
_entity.type
_entity.pdbx_description
1 polymer ?
#
loop_
_entity_poly.entity_id
_entity_poly.type
_entity_poly.pdbx_seq_one_letter_code
_entity_poly.pdbx_strand_id
1 'polypeptide(L)'
;MKYDYLIVGSGLFGATFAYRARQQGKKCLVIDKRPQLGGNVYCEDIEGIHVHKYGAHIFHTSNKQVWDFVNSIVEFNRYTNCPVANYKGRLFNLPFNMNTFYQMWGVRTPEEAQAKINEQKAAYSEELRVKNEELGLPNEPHNLEEQAMLLVGKDIFNILIKEYTEKQWGRKCSELPAFIIKRLPVRLIFDNNYFNDKYQGIPVGGYNKLIDGLLEGVECKKNVDFFQSDYRNWKEYADKLVYTGALDEYFGYSLGKLDWRTVSFKTRVEDTPNYQGNAVVNYTSHEVPYTRVIEHKHFEMFGQEVYDCPKTVISEEYSMEYKEGMEPYYPVNDERNNLLAEKYRNLASQEENVMFGGRLAQYKYYDMAPVIEQVLEMKI
;
A
#
# COMPACT_ATOMS: atom_id res chain seq x y z
N MET A 1 -26.07 -16.11 -23.82
CA MET A 1 -26.78 -15.68 -22.58
C MET A 1 -25.99 -14.51 -22.02
N LYS A 2 -26.65 -13.40 -21.76
CA LYS A 2 -26.00 -12.15 -21.31
C LYS A 2 -25.75 -12.21 -19.81
N TYR A 3 -24.65 -11.59 -19.32
CA TYR A 3 -24.36 -11.45 -17.89
C TYR A 3 -25.09 -10.24 -17.31
N ASP A 4 -25.38 -10.24 -16.01
CA ASP A 4 -25.83 -9.03 -15.32
C ASP A 4 -24.66 -8.03 -15.22
N TYR A 5 -23.45 -8.55 -14.97
CA TYR A 5 -22.24 -7.73 -14.82
C TYR A 5 -21.04 -8.31 -15.57
N LEU A 6 -20.35 -7.46 -16.33
CA LEU A 6 -18.96 -7.66 -16.72
C LEU A 6 -18.06 -6.90 -15.74
N ILE A 7 -17.11 -7.59 -15.12
CA ILE A 7 -16.20 -7.03 -14.14
C ILE A 7 -14.79 -7.08 -14.72
N VAL A 8 -14.18 -5.92 -14.90
CA VAL A 8 -12.82 -5.75 -15.41
C VAL A 8 -11.85 -5.58 -14.24
N GLY A 9 -11.03 -6.60 -14.01
CA GLY A 9 -10.07 -6.72 -12.92
C GLY A 9 -10.56 -7.60 -11.78
N SER A 10 -9.72 -8.58 -11.42
CA SER A 10 -9.98 -9.59 -10.39
C SER A 10 -9.35 -9.26 -9.04
N GLY A 11 -8.90 -8.02 -8.83
CA GLY A 11 -8.40 -7.54 -7.55
C GLY A 11 -9.51 -7.51 -6.48
N LEU A 12 -9.16 -7.08 -5.25
CA LEU A 12 -10.10 -7.12 -4.11
C LEU A 12 -11.44 -6.44 -4.40
N PHE A 13 -11.47 -5.31 -5.12
CA PHE A 13 -12.72 -4.66 -5.47
C PHE A 13 -13.59 -5.55 -6.36
N GLY A 14 -13.04 -6.00 -7.50
CA GLY A 14 -13.77 -6.80 -8.47
C GLY A 14 -14.21 -8.17 -7.91
N ALA A 15 -13.33 -8.84 -7.17
CA ALA A 15 -13.62 -10.12 -6.54
C ALA A 15 -14.72 -9.99 -5.46
N THR A 16 -14.66 -8.99 -4.60
CA THR A 16 -15.68 -8.72 -3.57
C THR A 16 -17.02 -8.34 -4.22
N PHE A 17 -17.00 -7.55 -5.29
CA PHE A 17 -18.21 -7.22 -6.04
C PHE A 17 -18.85 -8.45 -6.66
N ALA A 18 -18.06 -9.29 -7.32
CA ALA A 18 -18.54 -10.55 -7.91
C ALA A 18 -19.17 -11.48 -6.87
N TYR A 19 -18.52 -11.60 -5.68
CA TYR A 19 -19.06 -12.36 -4.55
C TYR A 19 -20.44 -11.86 -4.15
N ARG A 20 -20.59 -10.55 -3.89
CA ARG A 20 -21.85 -9.96 -3.46
C ARG A 20 -22.95 -10.05 -4.52
N ALA A 21 -22.59 -9.83 -5.78
CA ALA A 21 -23.52 -9.95 -6.90
C ALA A 21 -24.05 -11.39 -7.02
N ARG A 22 -23.16 -12.39 -6.92
CA ARG A 22 -23.53 -13.80 -6.89
C ARG A 22 -24.47 -14.13 -5.73
N GLN A 23 -24.21 -13.61 -4.52
CA GLN A 23 -25.11 -13.82 -3.36
C GLN A 23 -26.52 -13.27 -3.60
N GLN A 24 -26.67 -12.31 -4.52
CA GLN A 24 -27.99 -11.78 -4.95
C GLN A 24 -28.52 -12.48 -6.21
N GLY A 25 -27.96 -13.63 -6.60
CA GLY A 25 -28.40 -14.40 -7.76
C GLY A 25 -28.01 -13.80 -9.12
N LYS A 26 -27.08 -12.82 -9.14
CA LYS A 26 -26.60 -12.17 -10.36
C LYS A 26 -25.52 -13.00 -11.04
N LYS A 27 -25.56 -13.03 -12.37
CA LYS A 27 -24.56 -13.71 -13.20
C LYS A 27 -23.46 -12.73 -13.60
N CYS A 28 -22.23 -13.03 -13.17
CA CYS A 28 -21.05 -12.21 -13.42
C CYS A 28 -20.05 -12.93 -14.34
N LEU A 29 -19.35 -12.14 -15.17
CA LEU A 29 -18.12 -12.52 -15.82
C LEU A 29 -17.01 -11.61 -15.35
N VAL A 30 -15.94 -12.18 -14.78
CA VAL A 30 -14.72 -11.43 -14.40
C VAL A 30 -13.66 -11.67 -15.47
N ILE A 31 -13.07 -10.59 -15.97
CA ILE A 31 -11.94 -10.65 -16.90
C ILE A 31 -10.72 -9.97 -16.26
N ASP A 32 -9.54 -10.53 -16.46
CA ASP A 32 -8.28 -9.93 -16.00
C ASP A 32 -7.21 -10.04 -17.10
N LYS A 33 -6.45 -8.95 -17.29
CA LYS A 33 -5.35 -8.92 -18.26
C LYS A 33 -4.17 -9.80 -17.87
N ARG A 34 -4.01 -10.08 -16.57
CA ARG A 34 -2.93 -10.90 -16.02
C ARG A 34 -3.21 -12.39 -16.17
N PRO A 35 -2.15 -13.24 -16.16
CA PRO A 35 -2.28 -14.69 -16.18
C PRO A 35 -2.80 -15.29 -14.87
N GLN A 36 -2.91 -14.49 -13.81
CA GLN A 36 -3.41 -14.86 -12.49
C GLN A 36 -4.53 -13.92 -12.03
N LEU A 37 -5.38 -14.40 -11.12
CA LEU A 37 -6.40 -13.61 -10.44
C LEU A 37 -5.85 -13.00 -9.15
N GLY A 38 -6.56 -12.00 -8.60
CA GLY A 38 -6.25 -11.40 -7.30
C GLY A 38 -5.59 -10.01 -7.37
N GLY A 39 -5.28 -9.53 -8.59
CA GLY A 39 -4.65 -8.21 -8.72
C GLY A 39 -3.34 -8.12 -7.93
N ASN A 40 -3.15 -7.05 -7.16
CA ASN A 40 -1.90 -6.84 -6.40
C ASN A 40 -1.78 -7.70 -5.13
N VAL A 41 -2.83 -8.37 -4.67
CA VAL A 41 -2.74 -9.27 -3.50
C VAL A 41 -2.33 -10.71 -3.88
N TYR A 42 -2.12 -10.99 -5.17
CA TYR A 42 -1.68 -12.30 -5.62
C TYR A 42 -0.37 -12.73 -4.97
N CYS A 43 -0.35 -13.96 -4.47
CA CYS A 43 0.83 -14.63 -3.93
C CYS A 43 1.31 -15.72 -4.90
N GLU A 44 2.63 -15.77 -5.10
CA GLU A 44 3.30 -16.84 -5.85
C GLU A 44 3.85 -17.88 -4.86
N ASP A 45 3.61 -19.15 -5.10
CA ASP A 45 4.20 -20.22 -4.28
C ASP A 45 5.64 -20.47 -4.75
N ILE A 46 6.62 -20.22 -3.87
CA ILE A 46 8.03 -20.49 -4.11
C ILE A 46 8.58 -21.26 -2.90
N GLU A 47 9.05 -22.47 -3.09
CA GLU A 47 9.57 -23.36 -2.02
C GLU A 47 8.53 -23.58 -0.87
N GLY A 48 7.24 -23.56 -1.17
CA GLY A 48 6.16 -23.67 -0.18
C GLY A 48 5.92 -22.40 0.65
N ILE A 49 6.48 -21.27 0.22
CA ILE A 49 6.30 -19.95 0.83
C ILE A 49 5.42 -19.10 -0.08
N HIS A 50 4.35 -18.52 0.47
CA HIS A 50 3.48 -17.60 -0.26
C HIS A 50 4.14 -16.23 -0.39
N VAL A 51 4.75 -15.99 -1.54
CA VAL A 51 5.46 -14.75 -1.87
C VAL A 51 4.47 -13.70 -2.32
N HIS A 52 4.35 -12.60 -1.61
CA HIS A 52 3.54 -11.45 -2.02
C HIS A 52 4.18 -10.76 -3.23
N LYS A 53 3.76 -11.15 -4.43
CA LYS A 53 4.41 -10.79 -5.70
C LYS A 53 4.50 -9.29 -5.97
N TYR A 54 3.53 -8.55 -5.47
CA TYR A 54 3.38 -7.10 -5.70
C TYR A 54 3.62 -6.27 -4.43
N GLY A 55 4.45 -6.78 -3.52
CA GLY A 55 4.81 -6.11 -2.27
C GLY A 55 4.07 -6.63 -1.05
N ALA A 56 4.57 -6.27 0.12
CA ALA A 56 3.98 -6.69 1.39
C ALA A 56 2.54 -6.17 1.52
N HIS A 57 1.60 -7.10 1.62
CA HIS A 57 0.20 -6.83 1.86
C HIS A 57 -0.18 -7.39 3.24
N ILE A 58 -0.48 -6.51 4.18
CA ILE A 58 -0.93 -6.86 5.53
C ILE A 58 -2.36 -6.33 5.68
N PHE A 59 -3.31 -7.22 5.93
CA PHE A 59 -4.68 -6.82 6.15
C PHE A 59 -4.85 -6.24 7.54
N HIS A 60 -5.44 -5.06 7.65
CA HIS A 60 -5.75 -4.41 8.93
C HIS A 60 -7.02 -3.59 8.82
N THR A 61 -7.77 -3.51 9.89
CA THR A 61 -9.00 -2.71 9.97
C THR A 61 -9.47 -2.56 11.42
N SER A 62 -10.18 -1.45 11.70
CA SER A 62 -10.97 -1.31 12.94
C SER A 62 -12.45 -1.59 12.70
N ASN A 63 -12.87 -1.78 11.44
CA ASN A 63 -14.25 -2.13 11.09
C ASN A 63 -14.49 -3.63 11.29
N LYS A 64 -15.27 -3.97 12.34
CA LYS A 64 -15.59 -5.36 12.66
C LYS A 64 -16.36 -6.07 11.53
N GLN A 65 -17.22 -5.37 10.81
CA GLN A 65 -18.01 -5.96 9.73
C GLN A 65 -17.09 -6.43 8.58
N VAL A 66 -16.10 -5.62 8.22
CA VAL A 66 -15.10 -5.99 7.21
C VAL A 66 -14.24 -7.15 7.68
N TRP A 67 -13.80 -7.14 8.96
CA TRP A 67 -13.03 -8.22 9.54
C TRP A 67 -13.79 -9.54 9.57
N ASP A 68 -15.04 -9.52 10.05
CA ASP A 68 -15.90 -10.71 10.07
C ASP A 68 -16.18 -11.23 8.66
N PHE A 69 -16.37 -10.33 7.69
CA PHE A 69 -16.59 -10.70 6.30
C PHE A 69 -15.40 -11.47 5.72
N VAL A 70 -14.18 -10.95 5.83
CA VAL A 70 -13.01 -11.64 5.26
C VAL A 70 -12.73 -12.96 5.98
N ASN A 71 -12.94 -13.04 7.30
CA ASN A 71 -12.83 -14.26 8.07
C ASN A 71 -13.94 -15.29 7.78
N SER A 72 -15.08 -14.88 7.24
CA SER A 72 -16.10 -15.81 6.76
C SER A 72 -15.72 -16.50 5.45
N ILE A 73 -14.74 -15.97 4.72
CA ILE A 73 -14.24 -16.54 3.47
C ILE A 73 -13.00 -17.40 3.72
N VAL A 74 -12.05 -16.89 4.50
CA VAL A 74 -10.80 -17.57 4.87
C VAL A 74 -10.35 -17.11 6.26
N GLU A 75 -9.81 -18.02 7.05
CA GLU A 75 -9.25 -17.69 8.36
C GLU A 75 -8.02 -16.79 8.22
N PHE A 76 -7.92 -15.77 9.08
CA PHE A 76 -6.73 -14.93 9.20
C PHE A 76 -5.90 -15.31 10.40
N ASN A 77 -4.58 -15.36 10.21
CA ASN A 77 -3.65 -15.67 11.27
C ASN A 77 -3.42 -14.50 12.24
N ARG A 78 -2.53 -14.71 13.23
CA ARG A 78 -2.19 -13.71 14.25
C ARG A 78 -1.06 -12.75 13.87
N TYR A 79 -0.71 -12.60 12.60
CA TYR A 79 0.39 -11.75 12.21
C TYR A 79 0.17 -10.31 12.68
N THR A 80 1.18 -9.78 13.37
CA THR A 80 1.22 -8.37 13.80
C THR A 80 2.37 -7.67 13.09
N ASN A 81 2.07 -6.59 12.38
CA ASN A 81 3.08 -5.86 11.62
C ASN A 81 3.99 -5.05 12.53
N CYS A 82 5.21 -5.49 12.70
CA CYS A 82 6.25 -4.84 13.51
C CYS A 82 7.51 -4.61 12.65
N PRO A 83 7.49 -3.68 11.69
CA PRO A 83 8.63 -3.43 10.83
C PRO A 83 9.83 -2.87 11.62
N VAL A 84 11.02 -3.12 11.11
CA VAL A 84 12.28 -2.61 11.63
C VAL A 84 12.91 -1.71 10.59
N ALA A 85 13.54 -0.61 11.01
CA ALA A 85 14.37 0.24 10.16
C ALA A 85 15.85 -0.12 10.34
N ASN A 86 16.57 -0.22 9.24
CA ASN A 86 18.03 -0.34 9.20
C ASN A 86 18.62 0.96 8.64
N TYR A 87 19.32 1.69 9.47
CA TYR A 87 20.11 2.86 9.07
C TYR A 87 21.59 2.56 9.27
N LYS A 88 22.31 2.26 8.18
CA LYS A 88 23.76 2.01 8.21
C LYS A 88 24.17 0.94 9.24
N GLY A 89 23.43 -0.17 9.28
CA GLY A 89 23.64 -1.27 10.20
C GLY A 89 23.07 -1.08 11.60
N ARG A 90 22.55 0.12 11.96
CA ARG A 90 21.83 0.34 13.22
C ARG A 90 20.34 0.02 13.02
N LEU A 91 19.78 -0.76 13.93
CA LEU A 91 18.39 -1.18 13.88
C LEU A 91 17.52 -0.34 14.80
N PHE A 92 16.32 0.03 14.31
CA PHE A 92 15.32 0.78 15.05
C PHE A 92 13.95 0.17 14.86
N ASN A 93 13.19 0.05 15.94
CA ASN A 93 11.79 -0.35 15.85
C ASN A 93 10.93 0.75 15.23
N LEU A 94 9.89 0.34 14.49
CA LEU A 94 8.86 1.21 13.94
C LEU A 94 7.48 0.74 14.44
N PRO A 95 6.49 1.65 14.52
CA PRO A 95 6.56 3.10 14.31
C PRO A 95 7.42 3.79 15.38
N PHE A 96 7.62 5.11 15.30
CA PHE A 96 8.39 5.86 16.30
C PHE A 96 7.77 5.74 17.69
N ASN A 97 8.37 4.90 18.53
CA ASN A 97 7.87 4.55 19.84
C ASN A 97 9.01 4.52 20.89
N MET A 98 8.71 4.19 22.12
CA MET A 98 9.73 4.19 23.19
C MET A 98 10.91 3.24 22.90
N ASN A 99 10.73 2.13 22.16
CA ASN A 99 11.84 1.29 21.73
C ASN A 99 12.75 2.05 20.74
N THR A 100 12.15 2.76 19.78
CA THR A 100 12.89 3.62 18.84
C THR A 100 13.72 4.67 19.56
N PHE A 101 13.12 5.34 20.54
CA PHE A 101 13.78 6.42 21.29
C PHE A 101 14.87 5.90 22.22
N TYR A 102 14.67 4.73 22.84
CA TYR A 102 15.71 4.04 23.58
C TYR A 102 16.89 3.66 22.66
N GLN A 103 16.62 3.09 21.50
CA GLN A 103 17.66 2.71 20.51
C GLN A 103 18.42 3.93 19.97
N MET A 104 17.75 5.08 19.85
CA MET A 104 18.32 6.30 19.28
C MET A 104 19.10 7.11 20.31
N TRP A 105 18.53 7.30 21.51
CA TRP A 105 19.01 8.25 22.53
C TRP A 105 19.32 7.61 23.90
N GLY A 106 18.96 6.35 24.13
CA GLY A 106 19.12 5.69 25.44
C GLY A 106 18.11 6.13 26.50
N VAL A 107 17.09 6.91 26.13
CA VAL A 107 16.03 7.38 27.04
C VAL A 107 15.15 6.21 27.50
N ARG A 108 14.68 6.26 28.73
CA ARG A 108 13.96 5.14 29.38
C ARG A 108 12.54 5.49 29.78
N THR A 109 12.20 6.77 29.86
CA THR A 109 10.87 7.23 30.28
C THR A 109 10.21 8.08 29.19
N PRO A 110 8.86 8.13 29.14
CA PRO A 110 8.13 9.02 28.26
C PRO A 110 8.54 10.48 28.40
N GLU A 111 8.84 10.95 29.64
CA GLU A 111 9.25 12.31 29.91
C GLU A 111 10.61 12.64 29.27
N GLU A 112 11.60 11.74 29.41
CA GLU A 112 12.92 11.90 28.78
C GLU A 112 12.81 11.93 27.25
N ALA A 113 12.00 11.04 26.66
CA ALA A 113 11.78 10.99 25.22
C ALA A 113 11.10 12.28 24.72
N GLN A 114 10.04 12.72 25.41
CA GLN A 114 9.32 13.95 25.06
C GLN A 114 10.21 15.19 25.20
N ALA A 115 11.01 15.26 26.26
CA ALA A 115 11.96 16.35 26.48
C ALA A 115 12.97 16.43 25.32
N LYS A 116 13.52 15.27 24.89
CA LYS A 116 14.47 15.19 23.79
C LYS A 116 13.87 15.62 22.45
N ILE A 117 12.65 15.17 22.16
CA ILE A 117 11.91 15.59 20.96
C ILE A 117 11.64 17.09 20.99
N ASN A 118 11.16 17.63 22.13
CA ASN A 118 10.83 19.05 22.26
C ASN A 118 12.09 19.93 22.15
N GLU A 119 13.22 19.51 22.72
CA GLU A 119 14.52 20.21 22.59
C GLU A 119 14.89 20.40 21.11
N GLN A 120 14.83 19.31 20.33
CA GLN A 120 15.19 19.34 18.91
C GLN A 120 14.20 20.15 18.07
N LYS A 121 12.90 20.02 18.35
CA LYS A 121 11.85 20.80 17.66
C LYS A 121 11.99 22.30 17.94
N ALA A 122 12.24 22.68 19.20
CA ALA A 122 12.43 24.07 19.58
C ALA A 122 13.67 24.69 18.92
N ALA A 123 14.80 23.95 18.93
CA ALA A 123 16.02 24.38 18.27
C ALA A 123 15.81 24.61 16.76
N TYR A 124 15.14 23.68 16.10
CA TYR A 124 14.85 23.80 14.66
C TYR A 124 13.81 24.89 14.35
N SER A 125 12.80 25.06 15.20
CA SER A 125 11.80 26.12 15.03
C SER A 125 12.43 27.50 15.04
N GLU A 126 13.42 27.74 15.91
CA GLU A 126 14.17 29.01 15.97
C GLU A 126 15.08 29.16 14.74
N GLU A 127 15.79 28.10 14.34
CA GLU A 127 16.60 28.08 13.11
C GLU A 127 15.76 28.45 11.88
N LEU A 128 14.58 27.84 11.74
CA LEU A 128 13.64 28.08 10.63
C LEU A 128 13.09 29.51 10.66
N ARG A 129 12.74 30.03 11.84
CA ARG A 129 12.27 31.40 12.02
C ARG A 129 13.30 32.42 11.52
N VAL A 130 14.55 32.28 11.95
CA VAL A 130 15.66 33.18 11.53
C VAL A 130 15.84 33.09 10.00
N LYS A 131 15.90 31.88 9.45
CA LYS A 131 16.03 31.66 8.00
C LYS A 131 14.90 32.34 7.22
N ASN A 132 13.64 32.17 7.65
CA ASN A 132 12.49 32.74 6.96
C ASN A 132 12.47 34.28 7.06
N GLU A 133 12.84 34.83 8.20
CA GLU A 133 13.01 36.29 8.38
C GLU A 133 14.07 36.88 7.43
N GLU A 134 15.24 36.25 7.32
CA GLU A 134 16.30 36.65 6.39
C GLU A 134 15.87 36.60 4.92
N LEU A 135 15.00 35.65 4.56
CA LEU A 135 14.49 35.47 3.20
C LEU A 135 13.19 36.25 2.92
N GLY A 136 12.62 36.91 3.92
CA GLY A 136 11.33 37.61 3.82
C GLY A 136 10.14 36.66 3.55
N LEU A 137 10.22 35.42 4.02
CA LEU A 137 9.22 34.39 3.86
C LEU A 137 8.30 34.31 5.08
N PRO A 138 7.06 33.78 4.95
CA PRO A 138 6.19 33.46 6.06
C PRO A 138 6.87 32.46 7.05
N ASN A 139 6.59 32.60 8.34
CA ASN A 139 7.14 31.72 9.37
C ASN A 139 6.38 30.38 9.44
N GLU A 140 6.45 29.61 8.36
CA GLU A 140 5.84 28.29 8.19
C GLU A 140 6.77 27.36 7.39
N PRO A 141 6.62 26.04 7.47
CA PRO A 141 7.41 25.12 6.69
C PRO A 141 7.02 25.16 5.20
N HIS A 142 8.00 25.34 4.33
CA HIS A 142 7.80 25.45 2.87
C HIS A 142 7.98 24.13 2.12
N ASN A 143 8.56 23.14 2.77
CA ASN A 143 8.84 21.83 2.17
C ASN A 143 8.73 20.70 3.21
N LEU A 144 8.83 19.45 2.70
CA LEU A 144 8.71 18.25 3.52
C LEU A 144 9.79 18.14 4.59
N GLU A 145 11.03 18.56 4.30
CA GLU A 145 12.14 18.52 5.24
C GLU A 145 11.86 19.41 6.46
N GLU A 146 11.45 20.65 6.22
CA GLU A 146 11.10 21.61 7.27
C GLU A 146 9.92 21.14 8.12
N GLN A 147 8.88 20.65 7.44
CA GLN A 147 7.69 20.10 8.10
C GLN A 147 8.03 18.88 8.98
N ALA A 148 8.83 17.95 8.49
CA ALA A 148 9.21 16.75 9.24
C ALA A 148 10.05 17.09 10.48
N MET A 149 11.03 17.98 10.34
CA MET A 149 11.85 18.40 11.47
C MET A 149 11.06 19.12 12.57
N LEU A 150 10.04 19.91 12.19
CA LEU A 150 9.11 20.51 13.16
C LEU A 150 8.21 19.47 13.85
N LEU A 151 7.92 18.34 13.20
CA LEU A 151 7.08 17.29 13.77
C LEU A 151 7.82 16.37 14.73
N VAL A 152 9.04 15.93 14.38
CA VAL A 152 9.74 14.84 15.09
C VAL A 152 11.17 15.18 15.52
N GLY A 153 11.72 16.32 15.11
CA GLY A 153 13.10 16.71 15.40
C GLY A 153 14.10 16.16 14.39
N LYS A 154 15.34 16.66 14.50
CA LYS A 154 16.42 16.46 13.53
C LYS A 154 16.92 15.02 13.43
N ASP A 155 17.05 14.33 14.58
CA ASP A 155 17.62 12.97 14.60
C ASP A 155 16.68 11.97 13.94
N ILE A 156 15.39 11.99 14.30
CA ILE A 156 14.38 11.10 13.70
C ILE A 156 14.29 11.38 12.19
N PHE A 157 14.25 12.65 11.80
CA PHE A 157 14.22 13.03 10.39
C PHE A 157 15.43 12.49 9.63
N ASN A 158 16.64 12.77 10.08
CA ASN A 158 17.86 12.41 9.34
C ASN A 158 18.10 10.89 9.27
N ILE A 159 17.74 10.15 10.33
CA ILE A 159 18.02 8.72 10.46
C ILE A 159 16.91 7.88 9.83
N LEU A 160 15.64 8.23 10.03
CA LEU A 160 14.54 7.35 9.70
C LEU A 160 13.65 7.84 8.55
N ILE A 161 13.71 9.13 8.17
CA ILE A 161 12.77 9.71 7.22
C ILE A 161 13.46 10.19 5.94
N LYS A 162 14.50 11.01 6.05
CA LYS A 162 15.08 11.77 4.95
C LYS A 162 15.41 10.90 3.73
N GLU A 163 16.44 10.08 3.84
CA GLU A 163 16.95 9.32 2.71
C GLU A 163 15.97 8.23 2.25
N TYR A 164 15.12 7.69 3.16
CA TYR A 164 14.04 6.77 2.81
C TYR A 164 12.99 7.45 1.93
N THR A 165 12.54 8.63 2.32
CA THR A 165 11.57 9.43 1.55
C THR A 165 12.15 9.85 0.19
N GLU A 166 13.43 10.26 0.16
CA GLU A 166 14.12 10.62 -1.08
C GLU A 166 14.21 9.43 -2.05
N LYS A 167 14.46 8.21 -1.56
CA LYS A 167 14.38 6.99 -2.39
C LYS A 167 12.97 6.72 -2.90
N GLN A 168 11.95 6.90 -2.04
CA GLN A 168 10.56 6.68 -2.45
C GLN A 168 10.10 7.66 -3.54
N TRP A 169 10.49 8.92 -3.44
CA TRP A 169 10.03 9.98 -4.34
C TRP A 169 11.00 10.28 -5.49
N GLY A 170 12.26 9.83 -5.41
CA GLY A 170 13.30 10.16 -6.39
C GLY A 170 13.70 11.63 -6.40
N ARG A 171 13.39 12.38 -5.32
CA ARG A 171 13.61 13.81 -5.17
C ARG A 171 14.05 14.12 -3.74
N LYS A 172 14.77 15.21 -3.55
CA LYS A 172 15.18 15.68 -2.22
C LYS A 172 13.96 16.08 -1.38
N CYS A 173 14.02 15.85 -0.07
CA CYS A 173 12.96 16.26 0.85
C CYS A 173 12.69 17.77 0.83
N SER A 174 13.74 18.59 0.59
CA SER A 174 13.63 20.05 0.42
C SER A 174 12.90 20.49 -0.85
N GLU A 175 12.70 19.59 -1.82
CA GLU A 175 11.97 19.85 -3.08
C GLU A 175 10.54 19.30 -3.06
N LEU A 176 10.18 18.55 -2.03
CA LEU A 176 8.87 17.95 -1.86
C LEU A 176 7.95 18.85 -1.05
N PRO A 177 6.65 18.95 -1.39
CA PRO A 177 5.70 19.77 -0.66
C PRO A 177 5.52 19.33 0.80
N ALA A 178 5.39 20.29 1.72
CA ALA A 178 5.18 20.04 3.14
C ALA A 178 3.96 19.17 3.45
N PHE A 179 2.89 19.25 2.64
CA PHE A 179 1.66 18.50 2.87
C PHE A 179 1.80 16.97 2.74
N ILE A 180 2.88 16.47 2.12
CA ILE A 180 3.15 15.02 2.01
C ILE A 180 3.30 14.41 3.42
N ILE A 181 3.89 15.16 4.37
CA ILE A 181 4.00 14.77 5.78
C ILE A 181 3.15 15.69 6.66
N LYS A 182 1.86 15.39 6.75
CA LYS A 182 0.97 16.14 7.65
C LYS A 182 1.06 15.68 9.10
N ARG A 183 1.36 14.41 9.33
CA ARG A 183 1.43 13.77 10.65
C ARG A 183 2.52 12.70 10.64
N LEU A 184 3.31 12.69 11.69
CA LEU A 184 4.23 11.60 12.00
C LEU A 184 3.86 11.12 13.40
N PRO A 185 3.22 9.97 13.54
CA PRO A 185 2.77 9.48 14.85
C PRO A 185 3.99 9.17 15.72
N VAL A 186 4.08 9.85 16.85
CA VAL A 186 5.03 9.57 17.92
C VAL A 186 4.26 8.92 19.05
N ARG A 187 4.70 7.75 19.50
CA ARG A 187 4.07 6.99 20.58
C ARG A 187 5.01 6.95 21.78
N LEU A 188 4.59 7.49 22.91
CA LEU A 188 5.34 7.46 24.16
C LEU A 188 5.01 6.19 24.99
N ILE A 189 4.88 5.07 24.30
CA ILE A 189 4.65 3.73 24.87
C ILE A 189 5.55 2.72 24.17
N PHE A 190 5.83 1.58 24.79
CA PHE A 190 6.59 0.46 24.22
C PHE A 190 5.64 -0.40 23.37
N ASP A 191 5.30 0.04 22.16
CA ASP A 191 4.41 -0.67 21.25
C ASP A 191 4.98 -0.64 19.84
N ASN A 192 5.40 -1.80 19.35
CA ASN A 192 5.95 -2.00 18.01
C ASN A 192 4.89 -2.34 16.96
N ASN A 193 3.62 -2.48 17.34
CA ASN A 193 2.56 -2.69 16.38
C ASN A 193 2.42 -1.46 15.48
N TYR A 194 2.66 -1.63 14.18
CA TYR A 194 2.66 -0.52 13.23
C TYR A 194 1.28 0.13 13.07
N PHE A 195 0.22 -0.69 13.06
CA PHE A 195 -1.15 -0.22 12.88
C PHE A 195 -1.81 0.12 14.22
N ASN A 196 -2.73 1.09 14.18
CA ASN A 196 -3.62 1.39 15.32
C ASN A 196 -4.95 0.63 15.26
N ASP A 197 -5.13 -0.19 14.22
CA ASP A 197 -6.36 -0.93 13.98
C ASP A 197 -6.53 -2.08 14.97
N LYS A 198 -7.80 -2.40 15.27
CA LYS A 198 -8.17 -3.45 16.23
C LYS A 198 -7.87 -4.86 15.71
N TYR A 199 -7.89 -5.04 14.39
CA TYR A 199 -7.74 -6.32 13.73
C TYR A 199 -6.64 -6.22 12.68
N GLN A 200 -5.81 -7.23 12.60
CA GLN A 200 -4.82 -7.39 11.54
C GLN A 200 -4.42 -8.87 11.42
N GLY A 201 -3.94 -9.26 10.25
CA GLY A 201 -3.49 -10.62 9.99
C GLY A 201 -3.24 -10.86 8.51
N ILE A 202 -2.84 -12.10 8.22
CA ILE A 202 -2.63 -12.61 6.86
C ILE A 202 -3.57 -13.81 6.68
N PRO A 203 -4.22 -13.98 5.51
CA PRO A 203 -5.03 -15.18 5.24
C PRO A 203 -4.19 -16.44 5.35
N VAL A 204 -4.66 -17.44 6.09
CA VAL A 204 -4.00 -18.74 6.21
C VAL A 204 -3.98 -19.43 4.84
N GLY A 205 -2.78 -19.71 4.33
CA GLY A 205 -2.57 -20.25 2.99
C GLY A 205 -2.53 -19.17 1.90
N GLY A 206 -2.23 -17.92 2.27
CA GLY A 206 -2.00 -16.79 1.37
C GLY A 206 -3.27 -16.12 0.84
N TYR A 207 -3.09 -14.94 0.25
CA TYR A 207 -4.22 -14.16 -0.29
C TYR A 207 -4.95 -14.83 -1.45
N ASN A 208 -4.32 -15.78 -2.15
CA ASN A 208 -4.99 -16.52 -3.22
C ASN A 208 -6.22 -17.25 -2.69
N LYS A 209 -6.17 -17.79 -1.44
CA LYS A 209 -7.32 -18.43 -0.79
C LYS A 209 -8.51 -17.48 -0.59
N LEU A 210 -8.23 -16.23 -0.23
CA LEU A 210 -9.27 -15.21 -0.11
C LEU A 210 -9.92 -14.92 -1.48
N ILE A 211 -9.10 -14.77 -2.52
CA ILE A 211 -9.59 -14.50 -3.88
C ILE A 211 -10.37 -15.70 -4.43
N ASP A 212 -9.87 -16.91 -4.24
CA ASP A 212 -10.55 -18.14 -4.66
C ASP A 212 -11.94 -18.25 -4.00
N GLY A 213 -12.02 -17.98 -2.69
CA GLY A 213 -13.30 -17.99 -1.98
C GLY A 213 -14.27 -16.89 -2.44
N LEU A 214 -13.76 -15.68 -2.72
CA LEU A 214 -14.58 -14.60 -3.26
C LEU A 214 -15.09 -14.89 -4.67
N LEU A 215 -14.31 -15.56 -5.51
CA LEU A 215 -14.65 -15.86 -6.90
C LEU A 215 -15.23 -17.27 -7.10
N GLU A 216 -15.44 -18.03 -6.03
CA GLU A 216 -16.03 -19.36 -6.12
C GLU A 216 -17.38 -19.32 -6.88
N GLY A 217 -17.53 -20.17 -7.92
CA GLY A 217 -18.72 -20.21 -8.76
C GLY A 217 -18.94 -19.00 -9.68
N VAL A 218 -17.96 -18.10 -9.81
CA VAL A 218 -17.96 -16.99 -10.75
C VAL A 218 -17.13 -17.37 -11.98
N GLU A 219 -17.64 -17.10 -13.19
CA GLU A 219 -16.88 -17.30 -14.42
C GLU A 219 -15.77 -16.25 -14.51
N CYS A 220 -14.51 -16.71 -14.65
CA CYS A 220 -13.34 -15.85 -14.72
C CYS A 220 -12.51 -16.18 -15.97
N LYS A 221 -12.04 -15.14 -16.67
CA LYS A 221 -11.15 -15.27 -17.83
C LYS A 221 -9.86 -14.48 -17.59
N LYS A 222 -8.74 -15.17 -17.60
CA LYS A 222 -7.39 -14.62 -17.48
C LYS A 222 -6.79 -14.31 -18.85
N ASN A 223 -5.73 -13.48 -18.89
CA ASN A 223 -5.09 -13.05 -20.14
C ASN A 223 -6.05 -12.35 -21.11
N VAL A 224 -7.03 -11.62 -20.59
CA VAL A 224 -8.02 -10.87 -21.37
C VAL A 224 -7.87 -9.39 -21.05
N ASP A 225 -7.25 -8.66 -21.96
CA ASP A 225 -7.19 -7.20 -21.91
C ASP A 225 -8.52 -6.62 -22.40
N PHE A 226 -9.15 -5.79 -21.56
CA PHE A 226 -10.44 -5.19 -21.86
C PHE A 226 -10.40 -4.36 -23.14
N PHE A 227 -9.32 -3.58 -23.38
CA PHE A 227 -9.22 -2.70 -24.54
C PHE A 227 -8.81 -3.41 -25.82
N GLN A 228 -8.20 -4.59 -25.73
CA GLN A 228 -7.71 -5.37 -26.87
C GLN A 228 -8.60 -6.57 -27.21
N SER A 229 -9.71 -6.74 -26.48
CA SER A 229 -10.66 -7.84 -26.67
C SER A 229 -12.03 -7.36 -27.10
N ASP A 230 -12.88 -8.28 -27.57
CA ASP A 230 -14.27 -8.02 -27.93
C ASP A 230 -15.08 -7.45 -26.73
N TYR A 231 -14.63 -7.70 -25.50
CA TYR A 231 -15.27 -7.18 -24.28
C TYR A 231 -15.23 -5.65 -24.16
N ARG A 232 -14.46 -4.95 -25.00
CA ARG A 232 -14.58 -3.50 -25.14
C ARG A 232 -16.01 -3.09 -25.50
N ASN A 233 -16.72 -3.91 -26.28
CA ASN A 233 -18.14 -3.76 -26.61
C ASN A 233 -19.03 -4.38 -25.52
N TRP A 234 -18.76 -4.10 -24.27
CA TRP A 234 -19.31 -4.78 -23.10
C TRP A 234 -20.84 -4.87 -23.09
N LYS A 235 -21.55 -3.90 -23.70
CA LYS A 235 -23.02 -3.90 -23.83
C LYS A 235 -23.59 -5.10 -24.57
N GLU A 236 -22.79 -5.78 -25.38
CA GLU A 236 -23.16 -7.03 -26.05
C GLU A 236 -23.12 -8.24 -25.09
N TYR A 237 -22.29 -8.16 -24.04
CA TYR A 237 -21.99 -9.25 -23.11
C TYR A 237 -22.69 -9.13 -21.75
N ALA A 238 -22.90 -7.89 -21.28
CA ALA A 238 -23.45 -7.63 -19.96
C ALA A 238 -24.40 -6.42 -19.94
N ASP A 239 -25.27 -6.36 -18.92
CA ASP A 239 -26.15 -5.21 -18.70
C ASP A 239 -25.44 -4.04 -18.03
N LYS A 240 -24.44 -4.35 -17.19
CA LYS A 240 -23.63 -3.35 -16.49
C LYS A 240 -22.14 -3.71 -16.52
N LEU A 241 -21.30 -2.69 -16.48
CA LEU A 241 -19.86 -2.80 -16.39
C LEU A 241 -19.38 -2.36 -15.00
N VAL A 242 -18.48 -3.16 -14.39
CA VAL A 242 -17.68 -2.76 -13.23
C VAL A 242 -16.24 -2.65 -13.71
N TYR A 243 -15.71 -1.44 -13.73
CA TYR A 243 -14.37 -1.17 -14.22
C TYR A 243 -13.42 -0.81 -13.09
N THR A 244 -12.31 -1.57 -12.95
CA THR A 244 -11.31 -1.36 -11.91
C THR A 244 -9.92 -1.00 -12.45
N GLY A 245 -9.78 -0.81 -13.77
CA GLY A 245 -8.56 -0.36 -14.43
C GLY A 245 -8.29 1.15 -14.24
N ALA A 246 -7.26 1.68 -14.91
CA ALA A 246 -6.92 3.09 -14.79
C ALA A 246 -8.02 4.00 -15.36
N LEU A 247 -8.34 5.06 -14.62
CA LEU A 247 -9.46 5.97 -14.94
C LEU A 247 -9.27 6.68 -16.27
N ASP A 248 -8.10 7.23 -16.52
CA ASP A 248 -7.73 7.93 -17.73
C ASP A 248 -7.65 7.01 -18.96
N GLU A 249 -7.21 5.76 -18.76
CA GLU A 249 -7.17 4.73 -19.81
C GLU A 249 -8.57 4.40 -20.33
N TYR A 250 -9.58 4.32 -19.45
CA TYR A 250 -10.98 4.08 -19.84
C TYR A 250 -11.46 5.12 -20.87
N PHE A 251 -11.09 6.38 -20.68
CA PHE A 251 -11.43 7.48 -21.57
C PHE A 251 -10.41 7.74 -22.69
N GLY A 252 -9.51 6.78 -22.96
CA GLY A 252 -8.50 6.87 -24.01
C GLY A 252 -7.55 8.05 -23.84
N TYR A 253 -7.29 8.45 -22.58
CA TYR A 253 -6.41 9.57 -22.23
C TYR A 253 -6.85 10.93 -22.82
N SER A 254 -8.14 11.10 -23.11
CA SER A 254 -8.72 12.25 -23.83
C SER A 254 -8.45 13.61 -23.18
N LEU A 255 -8.21 13.65 -21.86
CA LEU A 255 -7.86 14.87 -21.11
C LEU A 255 -6.37 14.93 -20.71
N GLY A 256 -5.58 13.90 -21.09
CA GLY A 256 -4.19 13.72 -20.71
C GLY A 256 -3.99 12.54 -19.75
N LYS A 257 -2.72 12.13 -19.53
CA LYS A 257 -2.37 11.01 -18.66
C LYS A 257 -2.25 11.49 -17.22
N LEU A 258 -2.76 10.64 -16.31
CA LEU A 258 -2.54 10.75 -14.87
C LEU A 258 -1.19 10.14 -14.51
N ASP A 259 -0.46 10.77 -13.60
CA ASP A 259 0.85 10.32 -13.20
C ASP A 259 0.77 9.31 -12.05
N TRP A 260 1.65 8.31 -12.10
CA TRP A 260 1.75 7.25 -11.13
C TRP A 260 3.18 7.09 -10.60
N ARG A 261 3.31 6.54 -9.42
CA ARG A 261 4.55 5.92 -8.95
C ARG A 261 4.41 4.41 -9.06
N THR A 262 5.53 3.74 -9.27
CA THR A 262 5.59 2.27 -9.31
C THR A 262 6.68 1.73 -8.41
N VAL A 263 6.66 0.42 -8.18
CA VAL A 263 7.70 -0.32 -7.50
C VAL A 263 8.11 -1.53 -8.33
N SER A 264 9.35 -1.93 -8.21
CA SER A 264 9.85 -3.20 -8.75
C SER A 264 10.45 -4.05 -7.63
N PHE A 265 10.47 -5.35 -7.85
CA PHE A 265 10.95 -6.32 -6.87
C PHE A 265 12.04 -7.18 -7.47
N LYS A 266 13.12 -7.41 -6.70
CA LYS A 266 14.08 -8.46 -6.97
C LYS A 266 13.88 -9.56 -5.95
N THR A 267 13.22 -10.62 -6.39
CA THR A 267 12.90 -11.77 -5.55
C THR A 267 13.93 -12.86 -5.75
N ARG A 268 14.39 -13.47 -4.66
CA ARG A 268 15.31 -14.61 -4.68
C ARG A 268 15.08 -15.55 -3.51
N VAL A 269 15.47 -16.79 -3.72
CA VAL A 269 15.53 -17.82 -2.68
C VAL A 269 16.88 -17.72 -1.99
N GLU A 270 16.88 -17.76 -0.66
CA GLU A 270 18.09 -17.82 0.17
C GLU A 270 18.16 -19.19 0.85
N ASP A 271 19.36 -19.77 0.85
CA ASP A 271 19.65 -21.08 1.43
C ASP A 271 19.93 -20.96 2.95
N THR A 272 18.98 -20.38 3.64
CA THR A 272 18.95 -20.20 5.09
C THR A 272 17.51 -20.22 5.59
N PRO A 273 17.24 -20.78 6.78
CA PRO A 273 15.89 -20.80 7.32
C PRO A 273 15.40 -19.42 7.78
N ASN A 274 16.31 -18.46 8.04
CA ASN A 274 15.95 -17.15 8.56
C ASN A 274 17.01 -16.12 8.11
N TYR A 275 16.63 -15.19 7.25
CA TYR A 275 17.55 -14.24 6.64
C TYR A 275 17.72 -12.97 7.47
N GLN A 276 16.62 -12.34 7.87
CA GLN A 276 16.63 -11.05 8.59
C GLN A 276 15.81 -11.06 9.90
N GLY A 277 15.13 -12.16 10.21
CA GLY A 277 14.38 -12.35 11.46
C GLY A 277 13.10 -11.52 11.56
N ASN A 278 12.63 -10.92 10.49
CA ASN A 278 11.40 -10.15 10.45
C ASN A 278 10.83 -10.11 9.03
N ALA A 279 9.50 -10.02 8.91
CA ALA A 279 8.85 -9.95 7.61
C ALA A 279 9.27 -8.70 6.80
N VAL A 280 9.45 -7.54 7.44
CA VAL A 280 9.76 -6.29 6.76
C VAL A 280 10.88 -5.53 7.47
N VAL A 281 11.97 -5.28 6.76
CA VAL A 281 13.04 -4.37 7.18
C VAL A 281 13.15 -3.21 6.19
N ASN A 282 12.94 -1.99 6.67
CA ASN A 282 13.07 -0.76 5.88
C ASN A 282 14.53 -0.28 5.93
N TYR A 283 15.12 -0.05 4.80
CA TYR A 283 16.48 0.50 4.68
C TYR A 283 16.40 2.01 4.47
N THR A 284 16.73 2.76 5.51
CA THR A 284 16.50 4.20 5.55
C THR A 284 17.67 5.05 5.08
N SER A 285 18.80 4.44 4.68
CA SER A 285 19.96 5.16 4.12
C SER A 285 20.09 4.97 2.60
N HIS A 286 20.82 5.87 1.94
CA HIS A 286 21.19 5.76 0.52
C HIS A 286 22.30 4.74 0.23
N GLU A 287 22.86 4.06 1.25
CA GLU A 287 23.89 3.02 1.04
C GLU A 287 23.39 1.87 0.17
N VAL A 288 22.07 1.63 0.19
CA VAL A 288 21.40 0.66 -0.68
C VAL A 288 20.28 1.32 -1.46
N PRO A 289 20.05 0.92 -2.72
CA PRO A 289 19.04 1.57 -3.57
C PRO A 289 17.60 1.12 -3.29
N TYR A 290 17.39 -0.02 -2.64
CA TYR A 290 16.06 -0.50 -2.28
C TYR A 290 15.55 0.18 -1.01
N THR A 291 14.23 0.29 -0.90
CA THR A 291 13.57 0.91 0.25
C THR A 291 13.34 -0.08 1.37
N ARG A 292 13.09 -1.35 1.05
CA ARG A 292 12.88 -2.41 2.04
C ARG A 292 13.23 -3.79 1.49
N VAL A 293 13.46 -4.71 2.42
CA VAL A 293 13.53 -6.14 2.16
C VAL A 293 12.36 -6.83 2.85
N ILE A 294 11.66 -7.66 2.11
CA ILE A 294 10.53 -8.46 2.60
C ILE A 294 11.01 -9.90 2.66
N GLU A 295 10.95 -10.53 3.84
CA GLU A 295 11.16 -11.97 4.03
C GLU A 295 9.80 -12.63 4.23
N HIS A 296 9.31 -13.25 3.16
CA HIS A 296 7.89 -13.59 3.02
C HIS A 296 7.38 -14.66 3.99
N LYS A 297 8.22 -15.62 4.39
CA LYS A 297 7.79 -16.68 5.30
C LYS A 297 7.27 -16.17 6.65
N HIS A 298 7.81 -15.04 7.15
CA HIS A 298 7.40 -14.46 8.43
C HIS A 298 5.97 -13.91 8.45
N PHE A 299 5.29 -13.85 7.34
CA PHE A 299 3.87 -13.52 7.31
C PHE A 299 2.98 -14.67 7.82
N GLU A 300 3.41 -15.92 7.64
CA GLU A 300 2.60 -17.09 7.94
C GLU A 300 3.27 -18.09 8.89
N MET A 301 4.60 -18.09 9.00
CA MET A 301 5.36 -19.01 9.86
C MET A 301 5.81 -18.31 11.14
N PHE A 302 5.63 -18.99 12.28
CA PHE A 302 5.93 -18.42 13.59
C PHE A 302 6.76 -19.40 14.44
N GLY A 303 7.71 -18.85 15.20
CA GLY A 303 8.52 -19.63 16.12
C GLY A 303 9.33 -20.73 15.41
N GLN A 304 9.11 -22.00 15.79
CA GLN A 304 9.87 -23.13 15.25
C GLN A 304 9.58 -23.37 13.75
N GLU A 305 8.38 -23.06 13.26
CA GLU A 305 8.00 -23.25 11.85
C GLU A 305 8.95 -22.50 10.88
N VAL A 306 9.49 -21.35 11.31
CA VAL A 306 10.47 -20.58 10.55
C VAL A 306 11.72 -21.42 10.26
N TYR A 307 12.17 -22.21 11.24
CA TYR A 307 13.38 -23.03 11.15
C TYR A 307 13.13 -24.41 10.55
N ASP A 308 11.91 -24.91 10.62
CA ASP A 308 11.50 -26.18 9.99
C ASP A 308 11.47 -26.05 8.45
N CYS A 309 11.30 -24.85 7.93
CA CYS A 309 11.44 -24.52 6.51
C CYS A 309 12.91 -24.09 6.23
N PRO A 310 13.74 -24.94 5.60
CA PRO A 310 15.21 -24.72 5.54
C PRO A 310 15.65 -23.56 4.65
N LYS A 311 14.75 -23.10 3.75
CA LYS A 311 14.98 -21.97 2.86
C LYS A 311 14.07 -20.80 3.17
N THR A 312 14.41 -19.62 2.69
CA THR A 312 13.53 -18.48 2.75
C THR A 312 13.49 -17.75 1.40
N VAL A 313 12.45 -16.94 1.19
CA VAL A 313 12.31 -16.11 0.00
C VAL A 313 12.28 -14.65 0.43
N ILE A 314 13.15 -13.86 -0.16
CA ILE A 314 13.21 -12.43 0.09
C ILE A 314 12.94 -11.63 -1.19
N SER A 315 12.35 -10.45 -1.02
CA SER A 315 12.16 -9.47 -2.09
C SER A 315 12.73 -8.12 -1.70
N GLU A 316 13.67 -7.61 -2.49
CA GLU A 316 14.12 -6.21 -2.40
C GLU A 316 13.16 -5.32 -3.18
N GLU A 317 12.59 -4.30 -2.54
CA GLU A 317 11.65 -3.36 -3.15
C GLU A 317 12.35 -2.07 -3.57
N TYR A 318 12.17 -1.71 -4.83
CA TYR A 318 12.71 -0.49 -5.44
C TYR A 318 11.56 0.44 -5.84
N SER A 319 11.54 1.64 -5.29
CA SER A 319 10.61 2.69 -5.73
C SER A 319 11.11 3.34 -7.02
N MET A 320 10.22 3.54 -7.99
CA MET A 320 10.57 4.01 -9.34
C MET A 320 9.53 4.99 -9.87
N GLU A 321 9.95 5.78 -10.87
CA GLU A 321 8.99 6.49 -11.71
C GLU A 321 8.23 5.49 -12.59
N TYR A 322 6.94 5.72 -12.73
CA TYR A 322 6.10 4.94 -13.62
C TYR A 322 6.45 5.22 -15.08
N LYS A 323 6.58 4.17 -15.87
CA LYS A 323 6.68 4.24 -17.33
C LYS A 323 5.60 3.38 -17.93
N GLU A 324 5.18 3.71 -19.14
CA GLU A 324 4.18 2.93 -19.89
C GLU A 324 4.58 1.44 -19.97
N GLY A 325 3.63 0.56 -19.69
CA GLY A 325 3.86 -0.88 -19.60
C GLY A 325 4.22 -1.39 -18.20
N MET A 326 4.48 -0.51 -17.23
CA MET A 326 4.64 -0.88 -15.83
C MET A 326 3.29 -0.95 -15.11
N GLU A 327 3.27 -1.57 -13.95
CA GLU A 327 2.08 -1.57 -13.09
C GLU A 327 2.00 -0.25 -12.30
N PRO A 328 0.86 0.47 -12.33
CA PRO A 328 0.65 1.65 -11.51
C PRO A 328 0.36 1.26 -10.06
N TYR A 329 1.12 1.80 -9.10
CA TYR A 329 0.94 1.49 -7.67
C TYR A 329 0.33 2.63 -6.87
N TYR A 330 0.89 3.83 -6.99
CA TYR A 330 0.51 4.96 -6.16
C TYR A 330 0.19 6.17 -7.05
N PRO A 331 -0.98 6.80 -6.89
CA PRO A 331 -1.30 8.02 -7.60
C PRO A 331 -0.40 9.17 -7.12
N VAL A 332 0.02 10.02 -8.04
CA VAL A 332 0.73 11.26 -7.70
C VAL A 332 -0.29 12.33 -7.35
N ASN A 333 -0.42 12.63 -6.05
CA ASN A 333 -1.45 13.56 -5.54
C ASN A 333 -0.93 15.00 -5.50
N ASP A 334 -0.47 15.54 -6.64
CA ASP A 334 -0.19 16.95 -6.81
C ASP A 334 -1.43 17.71 -7.35
N GLU A 335 -1.37 19.03 -7.41
CA GLU A 335 -2.48 19.88 -7.85
C GLU A 335 -2.93 19.54 -9.27
N ARG A 336 -1.97 19.40 -10.20
CA ARG A 336 -2.24 19.06 -11.60
C ARG A 336 -3.03 17.75 -11.72
N ASN A 337 -2.52 16.69 -11.08
CA ASN A 337 -3.13 15.37 -11.17
C ASN A 337 -4.48 15.30 -10.44
N ASN A 338 -4.62 16.02 -9.33
CA ASN A 338 -5.91 16.08 -8.60
C ASN A 338 -6.98 16.77 -9.44
N LEU A 339 -6.67 17.90 -10.10
CA LEU A 339 -7.59 18.59 -11.01
C LEU A 339 -7.92 17.75 -12.24
N LEU A 340 -6.94 17.05 -12.80
CA LEU A 340 -7.15 16.15 -13.93
C LEU A 340 -8.03 14.96 -13.57
N ALA A 341 -7.79 14.34 -12.42
CA ALA A 341 -8.59 13.24 -11.91
C ALA A 341 -10.04 13.65 -11.63
N GLU A 342 -10.27 14.88 -11.14
CA GLU A 342 -11.61 15.42 -10.94
C GLU A 342 -12.37 15.55 -12.28
N LYS A 343 -11.71 16.05 -13.33
CA LYS A 343 -12.31 16.12 -14.66
C LYS A 343 -12.71 14.72 -15.17
N TYR A 344 -11.85 13.72 -15.00
CA TYR A 344 -12.17 12.34 -15.39
C TYR A 344 -13.31 11.75 -14.54
N ARG A 345 -13.38 12.03 -13.23
CA ARG A 345 -14.51 11.60 -12.40
C ARG A 345 -15.83 12.22 -12.85
N ASN A 346 -15.80 13.47 -13.32
CA ASN A 346 -16.99 14.12 -13.91
C ASN A 346 -17.42 13.41 -15.20
N LEU A 347 -16.51 12.98 -16.07
CA LEU A 347 -16.85 12.13 -17.21
C LEU A 347 -17.40 10.78 -16.77
N ALA A 348 -16.75 10.13 -15.80
CA ALA A 348 -17.18 8.84 -15.26
C ALA A 348 -18.60 8.88 -14.67
N SER A 349 -18.99 9.99 -14.05
CA SER A 349 -20.34 10.19 -13.51
C SER A 349 -21.45 10.26 -14.56
N GLN A 350 -21.09 10.49 -15.84
CA GLN A 350 -22.02 10.54 -16.97
C GLN A 350 -22.15 9.19 -17.67
N GLU A 351 -21.32 8.21 -17.35
CA GLU A 351 -21.37 6.88 -17.95
C GLU A 351 -22.53 6.09 -17.39
N GLU A 352 -23.51 5.79 -18.24
CA GLU A 352 -24.67 4.97 -17.87
C GLU A 352 -24.29 3.49 -17.75
N ASN A 353 -24.69 2.85 -16.66
CA ASN A 353 -24.48 1.43 -16.39
C ASN A 353 -22.99 1.03 -16.23
N VAL A 354 -22.12 1.98 -15.93
CA VAL A 354 -20.71 1.74 -15.61
C VAL A 354 -20.43 2.16 -14.17
N MET A 355 -19.80 1.25 -13.42
CA MET A 355 -19.33 1.52 -12.05
C MET A 355 -17.81 1.53 -12.05
N PHE A 356 -17.22 2.62 -11.61
CA PHE A 356 -15.78 2.77 -11.44
C PHE A 356 -15.42 2.52 -9.98
N GLY A 357 -14.55 1.54 -9.72
CA GLY A 357 -14.19 1.16 -8.37
C GLY A 357 -12.77 0.68 -8.20
N GLY A 358 -12.27 0.79 -6.96
CA GLY A 358 -10.89 0.44 -6.62
C GLY A 358 -9.88 1.55 -6.91
N ARG A 359 -8.63 1.28 -6.59
CA ARG A 359 -7.54 2.28 -6.56
C ARG A 359 -7.31 2.98 -7.90
N LEU A 360 -7.27 2.21 -8.99
CA LEU A 360 -6.92 2.74 -10.31
C LEU A 360 -8.09 3.53 -10.92
N ALA A 361 -9.30 2.97 -10.87
CA ALA A 361 -10.48 3.61 -11.45
C ALA A 361 -10.96 4.84 -10.67
N GLN A 362 -10.57 4.99 -9.43
CA GLN A 362 -10.89 6.18 -8.62
C GLN A 362 -9.72 7.15 -8.51
N TYR A 363 -8.53 6.77 -9.02
CA TYR A 363 -7.29 7.52 -8.86
C TYR A 363 -7.09 7.93 -7.40
N LYS A 364 -7.12 6.96 -6.50
CA LYS A 364 -7.02 7.19 -5.05
C LYS A 364 -6.27 6.04 -4.38
N TYR A 365 -5.41 6.39 -3.42
CA TYR A 365 -4.78 5.38 -2.58
C TYR A 365 -5.80 4.81 -1.59
N TYR A 366 -5.87 3.50 -1.52
CA TYR A 366 -6.65 2.75 -0.54
C TYR A 366 -5.83 1.57 -0.01
N ASP A 367 -5.93 1.34 1.29
CA ASP A 367 -5.60 0.06 1.88
C ASP A 367 -6.66 -1.00 1.53
N MET A 368 -6.38 -2.27 1.83
CA MET A 368 -7.24 -3.38 1.40
C MET A 368 -8.64 -3.33 2.02
N ALA A 369 -8.73 -3.03 3.31
CA ALA A 369 -10.00 -3.02 4.02
C ALA A 369 -10.98 -1.95 3.49
N PRO A 370 -10.59 -0.68 3.27
CA PRO A 370 -11.45 0.33 2.65
C PRO A 370 -11.96 -0.04 1.26
N VAL A 371 -11.19 -0.82 0.48
CA VAL A 371 -11.64 -1.30 -0.84
C VAL A 371 -12.79 -2.30 -0.69
N ILE A 372 -12.69 -3.22 0.26
CA ILE A 372 -13.75 -4.18 0.56
C ILE A 372 -14.98 -3.47 1.15
N GLU A 373 -14.76 -2.56 2.11
CA GLU A 373 -15.81 -1.77 2.76
C GLU A 373 -16.69 -1.04 1.74
N GLN A 374 -16.07 -0.34 0.77
CA GLN A 374 -16.80 0.31 -0.31
C GLN A 374 -17.79 -0.65 -0.99
N VAL A 375 -17.32 -1.85 -1.33
CA VAL A 375 -18.17 -2.83 -2.01
C VAL A 375 -19.27 -3.34 -1.08
N LEU A 376 -18.98 -3.53 0.22
CA LEU A 376 -19.99 -3.97 1.19
C LEU A 376 -21.14 -2.95 1.38
N GLU A 377 -20.86 -1.68 1.18
CA GLU A 377 -21.84 -0.58 1.30
C GLU A 377 -22.62 -0.32 -0.01
N MET A 378 -22.12 -0.80 -1.16
CA MET A 378 -22.75 -0.58 -2.47
C MET A 378 -24.11 -1.32 -2.58
N LYS A 379 -25.06 -0.71 -3.29
CA LYS A 379 -26.24 -1.41 -3.82
C LYS A 379 -25.85 -2.11 -5.13
N ILE A 380 -26.08 -3.41 -5.18
CA ILE A 380 -25.76 -4.27 -6.33
C ILE A 380 -27.04 -4.64 -7.07
#